data_220c3c2603431669ffbe0d7958fd1067
#
_entry.id   220c3c2603431669ffbe0d7958fd1067
#
_cell.length_a   1.000
_cell.length_b   1.000
_cell.length_c   1.000
_cell.angle_alpha   90.00
_cell.angle_beta   90.00
_cell.angle_gamma   90.00
#
_symmetry.space_group_name_H-M   'P 1'
#
loop_
_entity.id
_entity.type
_entity.pdbx_description
1 polymer ?
#
loop_
_entity_poly.entity_id
_entity_poly.type
_entity_poly.pdbx_seq_one_letter_code
_entity_poly.pdbx_strand_id
1 'polypeptide(L)'
;MGDLVKIKIDNKIATVTLDHPPVNALSPAVLKELKTEFEALSKNDEVRAIVLTGAGNHAFCAGADLKAFAGLGPQQSAELVDAGHAAFNAIEDCRKPVIAAVNNLALGGGCELAMSADIRVSSDRARFGQPEVWIGLLPAWGGSTRLPRLIGPAKAKELIFTGQMINAQEAQRIGLVNKIVPDGEEVRAAIDIARAITMKGAPLAITEAKLAIHKTMRAPTREEALKAEKEAAARLAATEDLVEGVTAFIEKRSPEFKGK
;
A
#
# COMPACT_ATOMS: atom_id res chain seq x y z
N MET A 1 -15.57 -14.63 3.54
CA MET A 1 -14.12 -14.43 3.24
C MET A 1 -13.88 -15.06 1.89
N GLY A 2 -13.23 -14.34 0.98
CA GLY A 2 -12.85 -14.89 -0.31
C GLY A 2 -11.72 -15.92 -0.16
N ASP A 3 -11.58 -16.81 -1.13
CA ASP A 3 -10.52 -17.84 -1.10
C ASP A 3 -9.16 -17.29 -1.55
N LEU A 4 -9.13 -16.13 -2.23
CA LEU A 4 -7.95 -15.57 -2.89
C LEU A 4 -7.25 -14.48 -2.07
N VAL A 5 -7.94 -13.87 -1.10
CA VAL A 5 -7.41 -12.88 -0.17
C VAL A 5 -7.71 -13.31 1.25
N LYS A 6 -6.68 -13.78 1.96
CA LYS A 6 -6.81 -14.31 3.33
C LYS A 6 -6.49 -13.22 4.34
N ILE A 7 -7.30 -13.10 5.39
CA ILE A 7 -7.12 -12.11 6.44
C ILE A 7 -6.96 -12.81 7.79
N LYS A 8 -5.92 -12.39 8.52
CA LYS A 8 -5.69 -12.76 9.92
C LYS A 8 -5.52 -11.48 10.73
N ILE A 9 -6.31 -11.31 11.78
CA ILE A 9 -6.17 -10.18 12.70
C ILE A 9 -5.54 -10.68 14.00
N ASP A 10 -4.47 -10.03 14.42
CA ASP A 10 -3.79 -10.28 15.68
C ASP A 10 -3.27 -8.96 16.26
N ASN A 11 -3.53 -8.71 17.55
CA ASN A 11 -3.05 -7.51 18.25
C ASN A 11 -3.32 -6.20 17.49
N LYS A 12 -4.53 -6.02 16.95
CA LYS A 12 -4.99 -4.86 16.16
C LYS A 12 -4.26 -4.68 14.84
N ILE A 13 -3.53 -5.67 14.35
CA ILE A 13 -2.87 -5.68 13.06
C ILE A 13 -3.54 -6.73 12.19
N ALA A 14 -4.03 -6.32 11.02
CA ALA A 14 -4.53 -7.24 10.01
C ALA A 14 -3.39 -7.64 9.07
N THR A 15 -3.14 -8.94 8.92
CA THR A 15 -2.29 -9.46 7.85
C THR A 15 -3.18 -9.91 6.71
N VAL A 16 -3.06 -9.26 5.56
CA VAL A 16 -3.75 -9.56 4.32
C VAL A 16 -2.78 -10.31 3.41
N THR A 17 -3.11 -11.55 3.09
CA THR A 17 -2.27 -12.41 2.26
C THR A 17 -2.99 -12.67 0.93
N LEU A 18 -2.38 -12.23 -0.18
CA LEU A 18 -2.80 -12.60 -1.53
C LEU A 18 -2.38 -14.05 -1.79
N ASP A 19 -3.35 -14.95 -1.98
CA ASP A 19 -3.12 -16.39 -2.15
C ASP A 19 -3.77 -16.91 -3.42
N HIS A 20 -3.11 -16.64 -4.55
CA HIS A 20 -3.53 -17.07 -5.88
C HIS A 20 -2.37 -17.73 -6.63
N PRO A 21 -2.08 -19.02 -6.30
CA PRO A 21 -0.95 -19.74 -6.88
C PRO A 21 -1.01 -19.82 -8.42
N PRO A 22 0.15 -19.93 -9.09
CA PRO A 22 1.49 -20.10 -8.49
C PRO A 22 2.22 -18.79 -8.16
N VAL A 23 1.78 -17.64 -8.67
CA VAL A 23 2.52 -16.36 -8.64
C VAL A 23 1.67 -15.17 -8.17
N ASN A 24 0.56 -15.43 -7.54
CA ASN A 24 -0.35 -14.43 -7.00
C ASN A 24 -0.81 -13.41 -8.06
N ALA A 25 -1.15 -13.90 -9.25
CA ALA A 25 -1.61 -13.06 -10.35
C ALA A 25 -2.96 -12.40 -10.04
N LEU A 26 -3.14 -11.17 -10.52
CA LEU A 26 -4.32 -10.35 -10.30
C LEU A 26 -5.40 -10.64 -11.36
N SER A 27 -6.31 -11.54 -11.03
CA SER A 27 -7.54 -11.76 -11.80
C SER A 27 -8.62 -10.74 -11.41
N PRO A 28 -9.70 -10.58 -12.20
CA PRO A 28 -10.84 -9.74 -11.81
C PRO A 28 -11.44 -10.14 -10.45
N ALA A 29 -11.44 -11.43 -10.11
CA ALA A 29 -11.88 -11.92 -8.81
C ALA A 29 -10.99 -11.44 -7.68
N VAL A 30 -9.67 -11.54 -7.84
CA VAL A 30 -8.68 -11.03 -6.86
C VAL A 30 -8.83 -9.52 -6.65
N LEU A 31 -8.96 -8.73 -7.73
CA LEU A 31 -9.15 -7.29 -7.63
C LEU A 31 -10.42 -6.93 -6.86
N LYS A 32 -11.52 -7.65 -7.12
CA LYS A 32 -12.79 -7.46 -6.40
C LYS A 32 -12.64 -7.79 -4.91
N GLU A 33 -11.99 -8.91 -4.57
CA GLU A 33 -11.75 -9.30 -3.17
C GLU A 33 -10.85 -8.28 -2.46
N LEU A 34 -9.72 -7.87 -3.06
CA LEU A 34 -8.86 -6.83 -2.50
C LEU A 34 -9.65 -5.55 -2.18
N LYS A 35 -10.44 -5.04 -3.14
CA LYS A 35 -11.27 -3.87 -2.91
C LYS A 35 -12.19 -4.06 -1.71
N THR A 36 -12.97 -5.15 -1.70
CA THR A 36 -13.97 -5.42 -0.66
C THR A 36 -13.32 -5.51 0.72
N GLU A 37 -12.21 -6.25 0.83
CA GLU A 37 -11.55 -6.47 2.11
C GLU A 37 -10.86 -5.20 2.65
N PHE A 38 -10.22 -4.39 1.78
CA PHE A 38 -9.64 -3.12 2.23
C PHE A 38 -10.69 -2.08 2.60
N GLU A 39 -11.83 -2.02 1.91
CA GLU A 39 -12.97 -1.19 2.31
C GLU A 39 -13.55 -1.60 3.67
N ALA A 40 -13.62 -2.91 3.96
CA ALA A 40 -14.06 -3.45 5.24
C ALA A 40 -13.04 -3.16 6.35
N LEU A 41 -11.75 -3.45 6.13
CA LEU A 41 -10.67 -3.19 7.09
C LEU A 41 -10.51 -1.71 7.40
N SER A 42 -10.72 -0.83 6.44
CA SER A 42 -10.69 0.62 6.63
C SER A 42 -11.69 1.11 7.68
N LYS A 43 -12.83 0.42 7.81
CA LYS A 43 -13.93 0.74 8.73
C LYS A 43 -13.89 -0.07 10.03
N ASN A 44 -13.02 -1.08 10.11
CA ASN A 44 -12.96 -1.98 11.28
C ASN A 44 -12.17 -1.33 12.41
N ASP A 45 -12.83 -1.03 13.54
CA ASP A 45 -12.21 -0.37 14.70
C ASP A 45 -11.26 -1.30 15.48
N GLU A 46 -11.36 -2.63 15.30
CA GLU A 46 -10.43 -3.60 15.87
C GLU A 46 -9.08 -3.64 15.13
N VAL A 47 -8.98 -2.97 13.96
CA VAL A 47 -7.76 -2.90 13.16
C VAL A 47 -7.17 -1.49 13.24
N ARG A 48 -5.87 -1.40 13.56
CA ARG A 48 -5.12 -0.14 13.61
C ARG A 48 -4.02 -0.04 12.55
N ALA A 49 -3.56 -1.16 12.00
CA ALA A 49 -2.60 -1.22 10.89
C ALA A 49 -2.81 -2.49 10.06
N ILE A 50 -2.35 -2.47 8.81
CA ILE A 50 -2.50 -3.57 7.87
C ILE A 50 -1.13 -3.92 7.30
N VAL A 51 -0.82 -5.23 7.24
CA VAL A 51 0.33 -5.78 6.50
C VAL A 51 -0.21 -6.53 5.30
N LEU A 52 0.25 -6.18 4.09
CA LEU A 52 -0.12 -6.83 2.84
C LEU A 52 1.06 -7.65 2.32
N THR A 53 0.85 -8.94 2.02
CA THR A 53 1.89 -9.84 1.51
C THR A 53 1.34 -10.84 0.49
N GLY A 54 2.22 -11.55 -0.21
CA GLY A 54 1.88 -12.66 -1.09
C GLY A 54 2.12 -14.01 -0.42
N ALA A 55 1.26 -14.98 -0.67
CA ALA A 55 1.45 -16.36 -0.21
C ALA A 55 2.62 -17.03 -0.96
N GLY A 56 3.27 -17.97 -0.29
CA GLY A 56 4.41 -18.71 -0.84
C GLY A 56 5.68 -17.87 -0.91
N ASN A 57 6.68 -18.38 -1.65
CA ASN A 57 8.01 -17.78 -1.73
C ASN A 57 8.43 -17.40 -3.17
N HIS A 58 7.54 -17.56 -4.16
CA HIS A 58 7.85 -17.28 -5.57
C HIS A 58 7.61 -15.84 -5.97
N ALA A 59 6.51 -15.25 -5.49
CA ALA A 59 6.14 -13.89 -5.82
C ALA A 59 5.30 -13.26 -4.70
N PHE A 60 5.51 -11.99 -4.47
CA PHE A 60 4.52 -11.14 -3.82
C PHE A 60 3.29 -11.06 -4.72
N CYS A 61 3.49 -10.63 -5.97
CA CYS A 61 2.49 -10.64 -7.04
C CYS A 61 3.21 -10.42 -8.39
N ALA A 62 3.04 -11.33 -9.34
CA ALA A 62 3.67 -11.24 -10.66
C ALA A 62 2.90 -10.36 -11.67
N GLY A 63 1.86 -9.64 -11.22
CA GLY A 63 1.09 -8.72 -12.05
C GLY A 63 -0.27 -9.27 -12.47
N ALA A 64 -0.83 -8.69 -13.51
CA ALA A 64 -2.13 -9.06 -14.05
C ALA A 64 -2.16 -10.52 -14.54
N ASP A 65 -3.29 -11.19 -14.34
CA ASP A 65 -3.56 -12.43 -15.05
C ASP A 65 -3.80 -12.10 -16.54
N LEU A 66 -2.77 -12.28 -17.37
CA LEU A 66 -2.81 -11.94 -18.79
C LEU A 66 -3.87 -12.70 -19.57
N LYS A 67 -4.35 -13.85 -19.04
CA LYS A 67 -5.47 -14.58 -19.66
C LYS A 67 -6.76 -13.76 -19.60
N ALA A 68 -6.91 -12.93 -18.57
CA ALA A 68 -8.06 -12.02 -18.44
C ALA A 68 -8.05 -10.88 -19.46
N PHE A 69 -6.90 -10.58 -20.10
CA PHE A 69 -6.77 -9.56 -21.15
C PHE A 69 -6.90 -10.13 -22.57
N ALA A 70 -6.75 -11.45 -22.73
CA ALA A 70 -6.78 -12.07 -24.04
C ALA A 70 -8.15 -11.90 -24.73
N GLY A 71 -8.15 -11.27 -25.90
CA GLY A 71 -9.36 -11.09 -26.72
C GLY A 71 -10.30 -9.96 -26.25
N LEU A 72 -9.93 -9.15 -25.25
CA LEU A 72 -10.73 -8.00 -24.82
C LEU A 72 -10.75 -6.91 -25.89
N GLY A 73 -11.93 -6.35 -26.14
CA GLY A 73 -12.07 -5.09 -26.87
C GLY A 73 -11.71 -3.87 -25.98
N PRO A 74 -11.64 -2.66 -26.59
CA PRO A 74 -11.26 -1.45 -25.87
C PRO A 74 -12.12 -1.15 -24.63
N GLN A 75 -13.41 -1.36 -24.69
CA GLN A 75 -14.33 -1.09 -23.58
C GLN A 75 -14.07 -2.07 -22.41
N GLN A 76 -13.97 -3.36 -22.68
CA GLN A 76 -13.71 -4.38 -21.66
C GLN A 76 -12.33 -4.17 -21.02
N SER A 77 -11.33 -3.75 -21.81
CA SER A 77 -10.02 -3.39 -21.28
C SER A 77 -10.11 -2.19 -20.33
N ALA A 78 -10.88 -1.17 -20.65
CA ALA A 78 -11.11 -0.02 -19.78
C ALA A 78 -11.79 -0.44 -18.45
N GLU A 79 -12.82 -1.29 -18.50
CA GLU A 79 -13.50 -1.83 -17.31
C GLU A 79 -12.53 -2.59 -16.39
N LEU A 80 -11.59 -3.35 -16.97
CA LEU A 80 -10.56 -4.06 -16.18
C LEU A 80 -9.54 -3.10 -15.57
N VAL A 81 -9.19 -2.02 -16.28
CA VAL A 81 -8.35 -0.94 -15.71
C VAL A 81 -9.08 -0.27 -14.55
N ASP A 82 -10.36 0.03 -14.68
CA ASP A 82 -11.18 0.61 -13.61
C ASP A 82 -11.26 -0.31 -12.38
N ALA A 83 -11.38 -1.61 -12.58
CA ALA A 83 -11.36 -2.59 -11.49
C ALA A 83 -10.03 -2.57 -10.72
N GLY A 84 -8.91 -2.49 -11.41
CA GLY A 84 -7.57 -2.36 -10.79
C GLY A 84 -7.40 -1.03 -10.06
N HIS A 85 -7.83 0.10 -10.66
CA HIS A 85 -7.85 1.39 -9.98
C HIS A 85 -8.69 1.34 -8.72
N ALA A 86 -9.90 0.77 -8.77
CA ALA A 86 -10.78 0.66 -7.62
C ALA A 86 -10.15 -0.15 -6.48
N ALA A 87 -9.49 -1.27 -6.79
CA ALA A 87 -8.81 -2.12 -5.81
C ALA A 87 -7.62 -1.39 -5.17
N PHE A 88 -6.76 -0.76 -5.97
CA PHE A 88 -5.54 -0.13 -5.45
C PHE A 88 -5.81 1.20 -4.77
N ASN A 89 -6.83 1.94 -5.22
CA ASN A 89 -7.28 3.13 -4.50
C ASN A 89 -7.91 2.77 -3.15
N ALA A 90 -8.62 1.64 -3.02
CA ALA A 90 -9.14 1.17 -1.73
C ALA A 90 -8.00 0.88 -0.73
N ILE A 91 -6.83 0.44 -1.21
CA ILE A 91 -5.62 0.25 -0.39
C ILE A 91 -5.00 1.61 -0.02
N GLU A 92 -4.76 2.47 -1.01
CA GLU A 92 -4.13 3.79 -0.83
C GLU A 92 -4.97 4.69 0.08
N ASP A 93 -6.29 4.74 -0.14
CA ASP A 93 -7.22 5.59 0.60
C ASP A 93 -7.72 4.93 1.92
N CYS A 94 -7.24 3.72 2.24
CA CYS A 94 -7.54 3.06 3.51
C CYS A 94 -7.15 3.96 4.69
N ARG A 95 -8.05 4.12 5.66
CA ARG A 95 -7.82 4.98 6.84
C ARG A 95 -6.74 4.43 7.79
N LYS A 96 -6.36 3.18 7.62
CA LYS A 96 -5.31 2.52 8.41
C LYS A 96 -3.98 2.56 7.63
N PRO A 97 -2.83 2.67 8.31
CA PRO A 97 -1.54 2.47 7.66
C PRO A 97 -1.44 1.09 7.02
N VAL A 98 -0.96 1.03 5.80
CA VAL A 98 -0.74 -0.20 5.05
C VAL A 98 0.74 -0.39 4.78
N ILE A 99 1.30 -1.52 5.20
CA ILE A 99 2.70 -1.89 4.99
C ILE A 99 2.75 -3.09 4.04
N ALA A 100 3.31 -2.93 2.84
CA ALA A 100 3.58 -4.05 1.95
C ALA A 100 4.84 -4.78 2.40
N ALA A 101 4.71 -6.08 2.62
CA ALA A 101 5.81 -7.01 2.88
C ALA A 101 6.07 -7.81 1.60
N VAL A 102 7.06 -7.37 0.82
CA VAL A 102 7.35 -7.91 -0.51
C VAL A 102 8.34 -9.06 -0.40
N ASN A 103 7.84 -10.29 -0.44
CA ASN A 103 8.63 -11.51 -0.25
C ASN A 103 9.53 -11.87 -1.46
N ASN A 104 9.11 -11.58 -2.71
CA ASN A 104 9.88 -11.87 -3.90
C ASN A 104 9.42 -10.98 -5.08
N LEU A 105 9.02 -11.55 -6.22
CA LEU A 105 8.66 -10.81 -7.42
C LEU A 105 7.47 -9.87 -7.18
N ALA A 106 7.64 -8.59 -7.52
CA ALA A 106 6.60 -7.58 -7.59
C ALA A 106 6.68 -6.93 -8.99
N LEU A 107 5.93 -7.46 -9.97
CA LEU A 107 6.05 -7.07 -11.37
C LEU A 107 4.73 -6.53 -11.92
N GLY A 108 4.80 -5.51 -12.75
CA GLY A 108 3.63 -4.90 -13.36
C GLY A 108 2.59 -4.51 -12.31
N GLY A 109 1.36 -4.98 -12.47
CA GLY A 109 0.31 -4.80 -11.47
C GLY A 109 0.70 -5.20 -10.05
N GLY A 110 1.64 -6.14 -9.87
CA GLY A 110 2.16 -6.49 -8.54
C GLY A 110 3.08 -5.41 -7.96
N CYS A 111 3.87 -4.74 -8.77
CA CYS A 111 4.61 -3.56 -8.36
C CYS A 111 3.67 -2.39 -8.07
N GLU A 112 2.62 -2.21 -8.86
CA GLU A 112 1.57 -1.21 -8.64
C GLU A 112 0.80 -1.47 -7.34
N LEU A 113 0.51 -2.74 -7.04
CA LEU A 113 -0.07 -3.18 -5.76
C LEU A 113 0.85 -2.82 -4.58
N ALA A 114 2.14 -3.10 -4.68
CA ALA A 114 3.09 -2.73 -3.63
C ALA A 114 3.18 -1.21 -3.44
N MET A 115 3.10 -0.43 -4.52
CA MET A 115 3.11 1.04 -4.48
C MET A 115 1.81 1.66 -3.92
N SER A 116 0.70 0.93 -3.89
CA SER A 116 -0.54 1.40 -3.26
C SER A 116 -0.49 1.38 -1.73
N ALA A 117 0.45 0.66 -1.12
CA ALA A 117 0.72 0.69 0.31
C ALA A 117 1.51 1.95 0.72
N ASP A 118 1.42 2.34 2.00
CA ASP A 118 2.15 3.51 2.54
C ASP A 118 3.66 3.24 2.67
N ILE A 119 4.00 2.06 3.16
CA ILE A 119 5.38 1.63 3.44
C ILE A 119 5.64 0.30 2.73
N ARG A 120 6.85 0.10 2.23
CA ARG A 120 7.30 -1.15 1.58
C ARG A 120 8.53 -1.69 2.29
N VAL A 121 8.39 -2.89 2.85
CA VAL A 121 9.49 -3.72 3.35
C VAL A 121 9.70 -4.84 2.36
N SER A 122 10.92 -5.12 1.95
CA SER A 122 11.18 -6.20 1.01
C SER A 122 12.22 -7.19 1.52
N SER A 123 12.09 -8.42 1.07
CA SER A 123 13.17 -9.40 1.07
C SER A 123 14.35 -8.86 0.25
N ASP A 124 15.57 -9.24 0.62
CA ASP A 124 16.79 -8.94 -0.14
C ASP A 124 16.83 -9.64 -1.52
N ARG A 125 15.98 -10.64 -1.73
CA ARG A 125 15.79 -11.34 -3.02
C ARG A 125 14.72 -10.71 -3.90
N ALA A 126 13.94 -9.77 -3.39
CA ALA A 126 12.85 -9.18 -4.15
C ALA A 126 13.32 -8.49 -5.44
N ARG A 127 12.46 -8.57 -6.46
CA ARG A 127 12.64 -7.92 -7.76
C ARG A 127 11.40 -7.08 -8.05
N PHE A 128 11.63 -5.88 -8.57
CA PHE A 128 10.59 -4.92 -8.92
C PHE A 128 10.72 -4.54 -10.39
N GLY A 129 9.61 -4.33 -11.08
CA GLY A 129 9.62 -3.88 -12.46
C GLY A 129 8.25 -3.56 -13.01
N GLN A 130 8.23 -2.82 -14.13
CA GLN A 130 7.03 -2.46 -14.89
C GLN A 130 7.24 -2.91 -16.36
N PRO A 131 7.09 -4.23 -16.64
CA PRO A 131 7.42 -4.78 -17.95
C PRO A 131 6.27 -4.68 -18.98
N GLU A 132 5.21 -3.94 -18.70
CA GLU A 132 3.99 -3.86 -19.51
C GLU A 132 4.27 -3.46 -20.97
N VAL A 133 5.29 -2.64 -21.20
CA VAL A 133 5.68 -2.21 -22.56
C VAL A 133 6.14 -3.37 -23.45
N TRP A 134 6.63 -4.47 -22.86
CA TRP A 134 7.02 -5.66 -23.62
C TRP A 134 5.85 -6.41 -24.27
N ILE A 135 4.64 -6.15 -23.78
CA ILE A 135 3.41 -6.73 -24.32
C ILE A 135 2.47 -5.67 -24.92
N GLY A 136 2.99 -4.45 -25.20
CA GLY A 136 2.24 -3.37 -25.82
C GLY A 136 1.27 -2.65 -24.90
N LEU A 137 1.45 -2.78 -23.58
CA LEU A 137 0.66 -2.09 -22.55
C LEU A 137 1.51 -1.03 -21.83
N LEU A 138 0.87 -0.29 -20.93
CA LEU A 138 1.52 0.59 -19.98
C LEU A 138 1.10 0.18 -18.56
N PRO A 139 1.82 0.61 -17.50
CA PRO A 139 1.40 0.41 -16.11
C PRO A 139 0.11 1.20 -15.82
N ALA A 140 -1.04 0.55 -16.05
CA ALA A 140 -2.33 1.23 -16.08
C ALA A 140 -3.10 1.19 -14.75
N TRP A 141 -2.63 0.44 -13.76
CA TRP A 141 -3.27 0.40 -12.43
C TRP A 141 -2.66 1.38 -11.42
N GLY A 142 -2.04 2.43 -11.94
CA GLY A 142 -1.48 3.53 -11.19
C GLY A 142 0.04 3.60 -11.18
N GLY A 143 0.75 2.69 -11.89
CA GLY A 143 2.20 2.74 -12.01
C GLY A 143 2.69 4.01 -12.67
N SER A 144 2.01 4.46 -13.74
CA SER A 144 2.32 5.74 -14.41
C SER A 144 2.13 6.98 -13.52
N THR A 145 1.39 6.87 -12.43
CA THR A 145 1.14 7.98 -11.48
C THR A 145 1.92 7.83 -10.19
N ARG A 146 1.99 6.62 -9.59
CA ARG A 146 2.65 6.38 -8.31
C ARG A 146 4.17 6.30 -8.43
N LEU A 147 4.67 5.57 -9.43
CA LEU A 147 6.12 5.39 -9.59
C LEU A 147 6.88 6.71 -9.73
N PRO A 148 6.47 7.65 -10.63
CA PRO A 148 7.18 8.94 -10.75
C PRO A 148 7.16 9.80 -9.49
N ARG A 149 6.12 9.66 -8.66
CA ARG A 149 6.02 10.38 -7.37
C ARG A 149 6.97 9.80 -6.33
N LEU A 150 7.23 8.50 -6.37
CA LEU A 150 8.12 7.82 -5.42
C LEU A 150 9.60 7.99 -5.79
N ILE A 151 9.97 7.84 -7.07
CA ILE A 151 11.37 7.74 -7.50
C ILE A 151 11.82 8.85 -8.46
N GLY A 152 10.95 9.82 -8.71
CA GLY A 152 11.19 10.88 -9.69
C GLY A 152 10.90 10.46 -11.13
N PRO A 153 10.53 11.43 -12.01
CA PRO A 153 10.02 11.12 -13.35
C PRO A 153 11.07 10.54 -14.29
N ALA A 154 12.34 10.90 -14.16
CA ALA A 154 13.40 10.40 -15.04
C ALA A 154 13.63 8.90 -14.80
N LYS A 155 13.79 8.48 -13.54
CA LYS A 155 14.02 7.06 -13.21
C LYS A 155 12.77 6.22 -13.46
N ALA A 156 11.58 6.77 -13.23
CA ALA A 156 10.33 6.08 -13.57
C ALA A 156 10.20 5.82 -15.08
N LYS A 157 10.53 6.80 -15.92
CA LYS A 157 10.56 6.63 -17.39
C LYS A 157 11.55 5.57 -17.83
N GLU A 158 12.77 5.57 -17.25
CA GLU A 158 13.77 4.55 -17.54
C GLU A 158 13.21 3.15 -17.27
N LEU A 159 12.65 2.91 -16.06
CA LEU A 159 12.14 1.60 -15.69
C LEU A 159 10.92 1.19 -16.55
N ILE A 160 9.99 2.11 -16.79
CA ILE A 160 8.79 1.82 -17.60
C ILE A 160 9.16 1.58 -19.07
N PHE A 161 10.02 2.42 -19.67
CA PHE A 161 10.33 2.33 -21.10
C PHE A 161 11.20 1.10 -21.41
N THR A 162 12.07 0.71 -20.50
CA THR A 162 12.92 -0.48 -20.67
C THR A 162 12.21 -1.76 -20.23
N GLY A 163 11.23 -1.67 -19.33
CA GLY A 163 10.60 -2.82 -18.68
C GLY A 163 11.54 -3.60 -17.76
N GLN A 164 12.76 -3.10 -17.52
CA GLN A 164 13.77 -3.82 -16.75
C GLN A 164 13.39 -3.99 -15.29
N MET A 165 13.77 -5.14 -14.74
CA MET A 165 13.64 -5.41 -13.30
C MET A 165 14.85 -4.88 -12.56
N ILE A 166 14.62 -4.32 -11.39
CA ILE A 166 15.64 -3.91 -10.43
C ILE A 166 15.60 -4.82 -9.19
N ASN A 167 16.73 -4.96 -8.51
CA ASN A 167 16.82 -5.68 -7.25
C ASN A 167 16.37 -4.81 -6.06
N ALA A 168 16.24 -5.43 -4.89
CA ALA A 168 15.83 -4.77 -3.66
C ALA A 168 16.75 -3.59 -3.29
N GLN A 169 18.07 -3.74 -3.47
CA GLN A 169 19.06 -2.71 -3.13
C GLN A 169 18.88 -1.46 -4.00
N GLU A 170 18.71 -1.64 -5.32
CA GLU A 170 18.42 -0.52 -6.21
C GLU A 170 17.04 0.10 -5.89
N ALA A 171 16.02 -0.73 -5.63
CA ALA A 171 14.69 -0.25 -5.25
C ALA A 171 14.73 0.60 -3.97
N GLN A 172 15.54 0.22 -2.98
CA GLN A 172 15.75 1.03 -1.77
C GLN A 172 16.53 2.31 -2.09
N ARG A 173 17.62 2.22 -2.88
CA ARG A 173 18.45 3.37 -3.24
C ARG A 173 17.66 4.48 -3.93
N ILE A 174 16.70 4.12 -4.78
CA ILE A 174 15.86 5.08 -5.51
C ILE A 174 14.60 5.52 -4.75
N GLY A 175 14.34 4.98 -3.55
CA GLY A 175 13.20 5.34 -2.71
C GLY A 175 11.91 4.56 -2.98
N LEU A 176 11.96 3.51 -3.83
CA LEU A 176 10.81 2.63 -4.04
C LEU A 176 10.56 1.73 -2.82
N VAL A 177 11.59 1.31 -2.11
CA VAL A 177 11.51 0.45 -0.92
C VAL A 177 12.06 1.19 0.30
N ASN A 178 11.35 1.11 1.43
CA ASN A 178 11.74 1.77 2.67
C ASN A 178 12.79 0.97 3.47
N LYS A 179 12.67 -0.37 3.46
CA LYS A 179 13.53 -1.25 4.25
C LYS A 179 13.73 -2.58 3.55
N ILE A 180 14.97 -3.08 3.58
CA ILE A 180 15.33 -4.43 3.13
C ILE A 180 15.65 -5.28 4.36
N VAL A 181 15.24 -6.54 4.32
CA VAL A 181 15.54 -7.55 5.33
C VAL A 181 15.94 -8.87 4.68
N PRO A 182 16.57 -9.81 5.40
CA PRO A 182 16.82 -11.15 4.88
C PRO A 182 15.53 -11.83 4.42
N ASP A 183 15.67 -12.69 3.42
CA ASP A 183 14.56 -13.48 2.86
C ASP A 183 13.80 -14.23 3.94
N GLY A 184 12.43 -14.14 3.88
CA GLY A 184 11.53 -14.72 4.87
C GLY A 184 11.27 -13.86 6.13
N GLU A 185 11.96 -12.72 6.28
CA GLU A 185 11.80 -11.82 7.43
C GLU A 185 10.90 -10.62 7.17
N GLU A 186 10.45 -10.39 5.92
CA GLU A 186 9.74 -9.19 5.48
C GLU A 186 8.38 -9.03 6.19
N VAL A 187 7.64 -10.11 6.40
CA VAL A 187 6.35 -10.07 7.11
C VAL A 187 6.56 -9.71 8.57
N ARG A 188 7.57 -10.32 9.23
CA ARG A 188 7.92 -10.01 10.61
C ARG A 188 8.31 -8.53 10.75
N ALA A 189 9.19 -8.06 9.87
CA ALA A 189 9.65 -6.67 9.89
C ALA A 189 8.52 -5.67 9.61
N ALA A 190 7.56 -6.00 8.74
CA ALA A 190 6.37 -5.20 8.50
C ALA A 190 5.45 -5.16 9.73
N ILE A 191 5.26 -6.30 10.41
CA ILE A 191 4.51 -6.38 11.67
C ILE A 191 5.19 -5.55 12.76
N ASP A 192 6.52 -5.55 12.86
CA ASP A 192 7.25 -4.74 13.84
C ASP A 192 7.05 -3.23 13.60
N ILE A 193 7.03 -2.78 12.33
CA ILE A 193 6.67 -1.41 11.97
C ILE A 193 5.21 -1.12 12.36
N ALA A 194 4.28 -2.02 12.02
CA ALA A 194 2.87 -1.88 12.39
C ALA A 194 2.68 -1.78 13.92
N ARG A 195 3.40 -2.60 14.69
CA ARG A 195 3.41 -2.52 16.16
C ARG A 195 3.92 -1.18 16.66
N ALA A 196 5.04 -0.69 16.12
CA ALA A 196 5.58 0.61 16.51
C ALA A 196 4.58 1.75 16.27
N ILE A 197 3.82 1.67 15.17
CA ILE A 197 2.75 2.62 14.84
C ILE A 197 1.59 2.48 15.84
N THR A 198 1.10 1.26 16.07
CA THR A 198 -0.11 1.02 16.87
C THR A 198 0.09 1.17 18.38
N MET A 199 1.31 0.97 18.87
CA MET A 199 1.62 1.07 20.30
C MET A 199 1.77 2.51 20.81
N LYS A 200 2.25 3.42 19.95
CA LYS A 200 2.61 4.79 20.35
C LYS A 200 1.76 5.88 19.73
N GLY A 201 1.08 5.57 18.63
CA GLY A 201 0.36 6.58 17.86
C GLY A 201 -1.14 6.57 18.14
N ALA A 202 -1.72 7.76 18.34
CA ALA A 202 -3.16 7.93 18.37
C ALA A 202 -3.78 7.55 17.02
N PRO A 203 -4.76 6.65 16.96
CA PRO A 203 -5.29 6.12 15.69
C PRO A 203 -5.82 7.21 14.76
N LEU A 204 -6.55 8.20 15.30
CA LEU A 204 -7.08 9.30 14.50
C LEU A 204 -5.97 10.22 13.98
N ALA A 205 -4.93 10.48 14.78
CA ALA A 205 -3.79 11.29 14.35
C ALA A 205 -3.03 10.63 13.19
N ILE A 206 -2.83 9.31 13.24
CA ILE A 206 -2.21 8.56 12.15
C ILE A 206 -3.06 8.60 10.88
N THR A 207 -4.38 8.39 11.01
CA THR A 207 -5.32 8.51 9.90
C THR A 207 -5.27 9.89 9.26
N GLU A 208 -5.37 10.94 10.07
CA GLU A 208 -5.37 12.33 9.56
C GLU A 208 -4.02 12.70 8.94
N ALA A 209 -2.90 12.24 9.50
CA ALA A 209 -1.57 12.44 8.90
C ALA A 209 -1.47 11.79 7.52
N LYS A 210 -1.90 10.53 7.37
CA LYS A 210 -1.94 9.83 6.08
C LYS A 210 -2.80 10.59 5.06
N LEU A 211 -4.03 10.95 5.44
CA LEU A 211 -4.97 11.65 4.55
C LEU A 211 -4.47 13.06 4.20
N ALA A 212 -3.84 13.77 5.14
CA ALA A 212 -3.24 15.07 4.89
C ALA A 212 -2.09 14.95 3.87
N ILE A 213 -1.17 13.99 4.05
CA ILE A 213 -0.09 13.74 3.08
C ILE A 213 -0.64 13.48 1.68
N HIS A 214 -1.66 12.62 1.54
CA HIS A 214 -2.28 12.34 0.23
C HIS A 214 -2.91 13.59 -0.39
N LYS A 215 -3.62 14.41 0.39
CA LYS A 215 -4.22 15.66 -0.08
C LYS A 215 -3.16 16.68 -0.48
N THR A 216 -2.13 16.86 0.34
CA THR A 216 -1.07 17.84 0.06
C THR A 216 -0.27 17.48 -1.18
N MET A 217 0.02 16.20 -1.39
CA MET A 217 0.71 15.71 -2.60
C MET A 217 -0.12 15.84 -3.89
N ARG A 218 -1.45 15.93 -3.78
CA ARG A 218 -2.38 16.10 -4.91
C ARG A 218 -2.81 17.56 -5.11
N ALA A 219 -2.51 18.43 -4.15
CA ALA A 219 -2.92 19.83 -4.18
C ALA A 219 -2.20 20.59 -5.30
N PRO A 220 -2.91 21.36 -6.14
CA PRO A 220 -2.33 22.14 -7.23
C PRO A 220 -1.56 23.36 -6.73
N THR A 221 -1.87 23.84 -5.54
CA THR A 221 -1.23 25.02 -4.94
C THR A 221 -0.76 24.75 -3.51
N ARG A 222 0.25 25.52 -3.08
CA ARG A 222 0.70 25.50 -1.68
C ARG A 222 -0.41 25.89 -0.70
N GLU A 223 -1.26 26.82 -1.09
CA GLU A 223 -2.36 27.30 -0.26
C GLU A 223 -3.35 26.17 0.03
N GLU A 224 -3.75 25.40 -0.97
CA GLU A 224 -4.63 24.23 -0.82
C GLU A 224 -3.96 23.13 0.02
N ALA A 225 -2.66 22.90 -0.15
CA ALA A 225 -1.91 21.96 0.68
C ALA A 225 -1.96 22.37 2.16
N LEU A 226 -1.62 23.62 2.50
CA LEU A 226 -1.66 24.14 3.87
C LEU A 226 -3.09 24.16 4.45
N LYS A 227 -4.10 24.40 3.62
CA LYS A 227 -5.50 24.30 4.05
C LYS A 227 -5.86 22.87 4.47
N ALA A 228 -5.41 21.86 3.73
CA ALA A 228 -5.66 20.45 4.08
C ALA A 228 -5.02 20.07 5.44
N GLU A 229 -3.79 20.54 5.72
CA GLU A 229 -3.13 20.34 7.01
C GLU A 229 -3.90 21.03 8.16
N LYS A 230 -4.32 22.29 7.95
CA LYS A 230 -5.10 23.03 8.94
C LYS A 230 -6.41 22.36 9.27
N GLU A 231 -7.12 21.84 8.27
CA GLU A 231 -8.37 21.12 8.46
C GLU A 231 -8.15 19.80 9.23
N ALA A 232 -7.07 19.06 8.95
CA ALA A 232 -6.71 17.84 9.67
C ALA A 232 -6.39 18.14 11.14
N ALA A 233 -5.59 19.19 11.41
CA ALA A 233 -5.27 19.63 12.76
C ALA A 233 -6.52 20.05 13.55
N ALA A 234 -7.45 20.77 12.91
CA ALA A 234 -8.71 21.19 13.54
C ALA A 234 -9.60 19.99 13.93
N ARG A 235 -9.65 18.94 13.09
CA ARG A 235 -10.39 17.71 13.45
C ARG A 235 -9.77 17.01 14.66
N LEU A 236 -8.44 16.94 14.71
CA LEU A 236 -7.73 16.31 15.84
C LEU A 236 -7.88 17.11 17.13
N ALA A 237 -7.98 18.44 17.06
CA ALA A 237 -8.17 19.31 18.22
C ALA A 237 -9.48 19.02 19.00
N ALA A 238 -10.44 18.35 18.38
CA ALA A 238 -11.71 17.96 18.99
C ALA A 238 -11.71 16.54 19.58
N THR A 239 -10.57 15.81 19.57
CA THR A 239 -10.51 14.40 19.98
C THR A 239 -10.12 14.24 21.44
N GLU A 240 -10.65 13.18 22.08
CA GLU A 240 -10.23 12.74 23.42
C GLU A 240 -8.75 12.31 23.42
N ASP A 241 -8.29 11.69 22.32
CA ASP A 241 -6.94 11.21 22.18
C ASP A 241 -5.89 12.35 22.20
N LEU A 242 -6.23 13.56 21.69
CA LEU A 242 -5.33 14.71 21.83
C LEU A 242 -5.18 15.13 23.30
N VAL A 243 -6.30 15.22 24.03
CA VAL A 243 -6.30 15.58 25.46
C VAL A 243 -5.48 14.55 26.25
N GLU A 244 -5.73 13.26 26.02
CA GLU A 244 -4.98 12.16 26.65
C GLU A 244 -3.49 12.24 26.33
N GLY A 245 -3.13 12.43 25.07
CA GLY A 245 -1.73 12.50 24.61
C GLY A 245 -0.96 13.65 25.27
N VAL A 246 -1.56 14.84 25.34
CA VAL A 246 -0.97 16.03 26.00
C VAL A 246 -0.84 15.81 27.51
N THR A 247 -1.89 15.28 28.15
CA THR A 247 -1.91 15.00 29.58
C THR A 247 -0.85 13.96 29.95
N ALA A 248 -0.80 12.84 29.25
CA ALA A 248 0.18 11.78 29.47
C ALA A 248 1.61 12.27 29.29
N PHE A 249 1.85 13.14 28.30
CA PHE A 249 3.17 13.76 28.09
C PHE A 249 3.61 14.63 29.27
N ILE A 250 2.70 15.48 29.79
CA ILE A 250 2.97 16.35 30.96
C ILE A 250 3.23 15.51 32.21
N GLU A 251 2.44 14.44 32.40
CA GLU A 251 2.54 13.52 33.55
C GLU A 251 3.67 12.49 33.41
N LYS A 252 4.39 12.46 32.29
CA LYS A 252 5.47 11.50 31.98
C LYS A 252 5.03 10.02 32.07
N ARG A 253 3.82 9.71 31.66
CA ARG A 253 3.28 8.36 31.55
C ARG A 253 2.99 7.99 30.08
N SER A 254 2.77 6.72 29.83
CA SER A 254 2.30 6.26 28.52
C SER A 254 0.83 6.65 28.29
N PRO A 255 0.45 7.16 27.09
CA PRO A 255 -0.93 7.46 26.77
C PRO A 255 -1.75 6.20 26.49
N GLU A 256 -3.06 6.28 26.76
CA GLU A 256 -4.04 5.23 26.44
C GLU A 256 -5.04 5.71 25.39
N PHE A 257 -4.62 5.66 24.11
CA PHE A 257 -5.43 6.11 22.98
C PHE A 257 -6.61 5.19 22.67
N LYS A 258 -7.79 5.79 22.55
CA LYS A 258 -9.07 5.08 22.29
C LYS A 258 -9.54 5.23 20.84
N GLY A 259 -9.00 6.17 20.08
CA GLY A 259 -9.45 6.48 18.73
C GLY A 259 -10.74 7.32 18.71
N LYS A 260 -10.92 8.21 19.69
CA LYS A 260 -12.09 9.07 19.85
C LYS A 260 -11.72 10.53 19.99
#